data_cf217bb6f33284851f234496fdfdbcc3
#
_entry.id   cf217bb6f33284851f234496fdfdbcc3
#
_cell.length_a   1.000
_cell.length_b   1.000
_cell.length_c   1.000
_cell.angle_alpha   90.00
_cell.angle_beta   90.00
_cell.angle_gamma   90.00
#
_symmetry.space_group_name_H-M   'P 1'
#
loop_
_entity.id
_entity.type
_entity.pdbx_description
1 polymer ?
#
loop_
_entity_poly.entity_id
_entity_poly.type
_entity_poly.pdbx_seq_one_letter_code
_entity_poly.pdbx_strand_id
1 'polypeptide(L)'
;MKPWDVEVFGGPVSIGACTHVIATPDKRVRLTVWSTLEGRGRMVIGKYCLLCPGVRISAGCEIVIGDSVMMAQGAFITDSDWHGVYDRSLSVGESIPVHIGRNVWIGDSAIVTKGVAIGENSIIGAGAVVVRDIPPNVIAAGNPAAVVRELDPDRPMKTRGDWLADPKELAAQFEEIDLDRMKNNTWLGWLRSLIHPVKGD
;
A
#
# COMPACT_ATOMS: atom_id res chain seq x y z
N MET A 1 -3.20 5.88 14.75
CA MET A 1 -3.48 6.51 13.45
C MET A 1 -3.88 7.96 13.64
N LYS A 2 -3.36 8.86 12.83
CA LYS A 2 -3.75 10.27 12.83
C LYS A 2 -4.54 10.50 11.54
N PRO A 3 -5.87 10.50 11.57
CA PRO A 3 -6.70 10.54 10.35
C PRO A 3 -6.52 11.83 9.55
N TRP A 4 -6.06 12.90 10.18
CA TRP A 4 -5.75 14.17 9.50
C TRP A 4 -4.50 14.13 8.60
N ASP A 5 -3.71 13.07 8.66
CA ASP A 5 -2.59 12.84 7.75
C ASP A 5 -2.99 12.00 6.52
N VAL A 6 -4.28 11.68 6.39
CA VAL A 6 -4.87 11.02 5.21
C VAL A 6 -5.69 12.03 4.44
N GLU A 7 -5.34 12.23 3.18
CA GLU A 7 -6.05 13.14 2.27
C GLU A 7 -6.92 12.32 1.31
N VAL A 8 -8.21 12.58 1.32
CA VAL A 8 -9.16 12.02 0.34
C VAL A 8 -9.75 13.18 -0.45
N PHE A 9 -9.54 13.17 -1.75
CA PHE A 9 -10.07 14.18 -2.66
C PHE A 9 -10.94 13.51 -3.74
N GLY A 10 -12.14 14.07 -3.94
CA GLY A 10 -13.12 13.52 -4.87
C GLY A 10 -13.74 12.20 -4.35
N GLY A 11 -14.23 11.39 -5.26
CA GLY A 11 -14.88 10.10 -4.93
C GLY A 11 -15.80 9.66 -6.05
N PRO A 12 -16.30 8.42 -6.01
CA PRO A 12 -16.40 7.54 -4.85
C PRO A 12 -15.09 6.83 -4.50
N VAL A 13 -14.77 6.77 -3.21
CA VAL A 13 -13.70 5.95 -2.62
C VAL A 13 -14.33 4.98 -1.64
N SER A 14 -14.14 3.68 -1.84
CA SER A 14 -14.57 2.62 -0.94
C SER A 14 -13.36 1.93 -0.33
N ILE A 15 -13.37 1.75 0.99
CA ILE A 15 -12.29 1.07 1.72
C ILE A 15 -12.91 -0.05 2.54
N GLY A 16 -12.41 -1.26 2.33
CA GLY A 16 -12.85 -2.47 3.03
C GLY A 16 -12.47 -2.47 4.52
N ALA A 17 -13.20 -3.27 5.28
CA ALA A 17 -13.01 -3.41 6.72
C ALA A 17 -11.59 -3.86 7.08
N CYS A 18 -11.11 -3.49 8.26
CA CYS A 18 -9.80 -3.84 8.80
C CYS A 18 -8.61 -3.41 7.92
N THR A 19 -8.81 -2.45 7.03
CA THR A 19 -7.71 -1.84 6.27
C THR A 19 -6.99 -0.84 7.14
N HIS A 20 -5.67 -1.01 7.25
CA HIS A 20 -4.81 -0.15 8.03
C HIS A 20 -4.18 0.92 7.15
N VAL A 21 -4.33 2.18 7.52
CA VAL A 21 -3.67 3.31 6.88
C VAL A 21 -2.71 3.94 7.86
N ILE A 22 -1.42 3.90 7.56
CA ILE A 22 -0.36 4.52 8.35
C ILE A 22 0.10 5.76 7.59
N ALA A 23 -0.05 6.91 8.20
CA ALA A 23 0.34 8.18 7.61
C ALA A 23 1.09 9.05 8.63
N THR A 24 1.97 9.90 8.13
CA THR A 24 2.74 10.85 8.94
C THR A 24 2.60 12.25 8.33
N PRO A 25 2.82 13.34 9.11
CA PRO A 25 2.69 14.71 8.61
C PRO A 25 3.54 15.02 7.38
N ASP A 26 4.73 14.43 7.29
CA ASP A 26 5.69 14.57 6.19
C ASP A 26 5.43 13.61 5.03
N LYS A 27 4.69 12.51 5.28
CA LYS A 27 4.36 11.47 4.29
C LYS A 27 2.89 11.07 4.38
N ARG A 28 2.02 11.95 3.94
CA ARG A 28 0.58 11.73 3.93
C ARG A 28 0.20 10.65 2.94
N VAL A 29 -0.84 9.88 3.27
CA VAL A 29 -1.51 8.99 2.31
C VAL A 29 -2.52 9.82 1.53
N ARG A 30 -2.51 9.72 0.20
CA ARG A 30 -3.39 10.49 -0.69
C ARG A 30 -4.20 9.58 -1.58
N LEU A 31 -5.52 9.66 -1.45
CA LEU A 31 -6.50 8.95 -2.26
C LEU A 31 -7.27 9.98 -3.06
N THR A 32 -7.01 10.05 -4.36
CA THR A 32 -7.58 11.10 -5.21
C THR A 32 -8.41 10.46 -6.33
N VAL A 33 -9.66 10.90 -6.47
CA VAL A 33 -10.54 10.51 -7.58
C VAL A 33 -10.92 11.77 -8.34
N TRP A 34 -10.59 11.78 -9.61
CA TRP A 34 -10.84 12.91 -10.50
C TRP A 34 -12.10 12.69 -11.34
N SER A 35 -12.71 13.76 -11.74
CA SER A 35 -13.70 13.76 -12.80
C SER A 35 -12.99 14.08 -14.11
N THR A 36 -13.22 13.28 -15.13
CA THR A 36 -12.72 13.45 -16.49
C THR A 36 -13.86 13.83 -17.44
N LEU A 37 -13.55 14.11 -18.68
CA LEU A 37 -14.58 14.35 -19.72
C LEU A 37 -15.43 13.09 -19.99
N GLU A 38 -14.88 11.90 -19.73
CA GLU A 38 -15.56 10.63 -19.92
C GLU A 38 -16.42 10.22 -18.72
N GLY A 39 -16.32 10.96 -17.60
CA GLY A 39 -17.10 10.69 -16.40
C GLY A 39 -16.30 10.87 -15.12
N ARG A 40 -16.80 10.26 -14.05
CA ARG A 40 -16.17 10.30 -12.74
C ARG A 40 -15.46 8.99 -12.46
N GLY A 41 -14.21 9.08 -12.08
CA GLY A 41 -13.43 7.93 -11.65
C GLY A 41 -14.02 7.27 -10.39
N ARG A 42 -13.55 6.07 -10.08
CA ARG A 42 -13.85 5.36 -8.83
C ARG A 42 -12.63 4.63 -8.27
N MET A 43 -12.61 4.47 -6.96
CA MET A 43 -11.55 3.74 -6.26
C MET A 43 -12.18 2.75 -5.28
N VAL A 44 -11.75 1.49 -5.37
CA VAL A 44 -12.16 0.43 -4.45
C VAL A 44 -10.91 -0.19 -3.85
N ILE A 45 -10.80 -0.18 -2.53
CA ILE A 45 -9.75 -0.82 -1.76
C ILE A 45 -10.39 -1.93 -0.94
N GLY A 46 -9.86 -3.15 -1.05
CA GLY A 46 -10.37 -4.34 -0.36
C GLY A 46 -10.17 -4.30 1.16
N LYS A 47 -10.53 -5.40 1.80
CA LYS A 47 -10.41 -5.60 3.25
C LYS A 47 -8.95 -5.94 3.61
N TYR A 48 -8.59 -5.69 4.87
CA TYR A 48 -7.30 -6.11 5.46
C TYR A 48 -6.07 -5.55 4.74
N CYS A 49 -6.21 -4.52 3.92
CA CYS A 49 -5.10 -3.89 3.24
C CYS A 49 -4.20 -3.12 4.21
N LEU A 50 -2.98 -2.82 3.77
CA LEU A 50 -2.04 -1.95 4.45
C LEU A 50 -1.57 -0.86 3.49
N LEU A 51 -1.82 0.39 3.84
CA LEU A 51 -1.27 1.56 3.15
C LEU A 51 -0.25 2.22 4.07
N CYS A 52 1.02 2.19 3.67
CA CYS A 52 2.11 2.82 4.40
C CYS A 52 2.26 4.32 4.10
N PRO A 53 3.08 5.06 4.86
CA PRO A 53 3.26 6.49 4.67
C PRO A 53 3.66 6.87 3.24
N GLY A 54 3.06 7.94 2.71
CA GLY A 54 3.37 8.46 1.39
C GLY A 54 2.75 7.69 0.21
N VAL A 55 1.94 6.66 0.46
CA VAL A 55 1.16 6.00 -0.59
C VAL A 55 0.26 7.01 -1.27
N ARG A 56 0.25 7.00 -2.61
CA ARG A 56 -0.61 7.82 -3.45
C ARG A 56 -1.38 6.95 -4.43
N ILE A 57 -2.68 7.15 -4.51
CA ILE A 57 -3.54 6.47 -5.47
C ILE A 57 -4.37 7.53 -6.16
N SER A 58 -4.27 7.61 -7.48
CA SER A 58 -4.93 8.65 -8.28
C SER A 58 -5.75 8.01 -9.39
N ALA A 59 -7.06 8.08 -9.28
CA ALA A 59 -8.01 7.48 -10.22
C ALA A 59 -8.68 8.55 -11.09
N GLY A 60 -8.58 8.39 -12.40
CA GLY A 60 -9.35 9.13 -13.39
C GLY A 60 -10.52 8.31 -13.94
N CYS A 61 -10.40 6.99 -14.02
CA CYS A 61 -11.50 6.09 -14.41
C CYS A 61 -11.78 5.02 -13.35
N GLU A 62 -10.86 4.07 -13.12
CA GLU A 62 -11.10 3.00 -12.14
C GLU A 62 -9.82 2.41 -11.58
N ILE A 63 -9.71 2.34 -10.26
CA ILE A 63 -8.69 1.56 -9.58
C ILE A 63 -9.36 0.60 -8.60
N VAL A 64 -9.12 -0.71 -8.79
CA VAL A 64 -9.62 -1.77 -7.92
C VAL A 64 -8.44 -2.50 -7.29
N ILE A 65 -8.42 -2.52 -5.97
CA ILE A 65 -7.39 -3.17 -5.15
C ILE A 65 -8.06 -4.27 -4.33
N GLY A 66 -7.57 -5.49 -4.49
CA GLY A 66 -8.09 -6.68 -3.81
C GLY A 66 -7.80 -6.70 -2.31
N ASP A 67 -8.31 -7.73 -1.65
CA ASP A 67 -8.14 -7.92 -0.21
C ASP A 67 -6.68 -8.24 0.15
N SER A 68 -6.27 -7.87 1.37
CA SER A 68 -4.94 -8.16 1.93
C SER A 68 -3.75 -7.56 1.16
N VAL A 69 -3.98 -6.61 0.26
CA VAL A 69 -2.91 -5.92 -0.46
C VAL A 69 -2.09 -5.07 0.50
N MET A 70 -0.78 -5.14 0.37
CA MET A 70 0.15 -4.29 1.10
C MET A 70 0.83 -3.31 0.15
N MET A 71 0.79 -2.03 0.50
CA MET A 71 1.49 -0.97 -0.22
C MET A 71 2.53 -0.34 0.71
N ALA A 72 3.79 -0.56 0.39
CA ALA A 72 4.91 -0.01 1.14
C ALA A 72 5.02 1.51 0.93
N GLN A 73 5.92 2.14 1.67
CA GLN A 73 6.06 3.58 1.67
C GLN A 73 6.26 4.14 0.26
N GLY A 74 5.59 5.24 -0.04
CA GLY A 74 5.79 5.97 -1.29
C GLY A 74 5.25 5.29 -2.55
N ALA A 75 4.63 4.10 -2.46
CA ALA A 75 4.03 3.44 -3.62
C ALA A 75 3.02 4.37 -4.30
N PHE A 76 3.04 4.39 -5.63
CA PHE A 76 2.16 5.21 -6.45
C PHE A 76 1.39 4.36 -7.46
N ILE A 77 0.08 4.53 -7.49
CA ILE A 77 -0.81 3.84 -8.43
C ILE A 77 -1.62 4.89 -9.18
N THR A 78 -1.65 4.81 -10.50
CA THR A 78 -2.45 5.69 -11.35
C THR A 78 -3.02 4.95 -12.54
N ASP A 79 -4.24 5.29 -12.91
CA ASP A 79 -4.95 4.74 -14.06
C ASP A 79 -4.99 5.70 -15.25
N SER A 80 -4.30 6.83 -15.18
CA SER A 80 -4.46 7.90 -16.15
C SER A 80 -3.16 8.58 -16.52
N ASP A 81 -3.08 9.03 -17.78
CA ASP A 81 -2.16 10.09 -18.18
C ASP A 81 -2.75 11.43 -17.75
N TRP A 82 -1.97 12.22 -17.03
CA TRP A 82 -2.45 13.49 -16.47
C TRP A 82 -2.38 14.65 -17.45
N HIS A 83 -2.04 14.39 -18.70
CA HIS A 83 -2.14 15.28 -19.86
C HIS A 83 -2.24 14.46 -21.14
N GLY A 84 -2.81 15.01 -22.18
CA GLY A 84 -2.81 14.39 -23.51
C GLY A 84 -1.39 14.26 -24.06
N VAL A 85 -1.08 13.13 -24.69
CA VAL A 85 0.27 12.86 -25.23
C VAL A 85 0.63 13.84 -26.36
N TYR A 86 -0.33 14.18 -27.20
CA TYR A 86 -0.16 15.11 -28.32
C TYR A 86 -0.76 16.50 -28.03
N ASP A 87 -1.82 16.55 -27.25
CA ASP A 87 -2.44 17.80 -26.79
C ASP A 87 -2.30 17.92 -25.27
N ARG A 88 -1.28 18.64 -24.83
CA ARG A 88 -0.97 18.84 -23.39
C ARG A 88 -1.86 19.86 -22.70
N SER A 89 -2.77 20.50 -23.41
CA SER A 89 -3.78 21.36 -22.83
C SER A 89 -4.92 20.55 -22.18
N LEU A 90 -5.08 19.28 -22.55
CA LEU A 90 -6.02 18.38 -21.90
C LEU A 90 -5.57 18.11 -20.48
N SER A 91 -6.45 18.36 -19.52
CA SER A 91 -6.17 18.20 -18.08
C SER A 91 -6.04 16.75 -17.65
N VAL A 92 -6.67 15.81 -18.37
CA VAL A 92 -6.51 14.35 -18.23
C VAL A 92 -6.46 13.77 -19.64
N GLY A 93 -5.47 12.94 -19.91
CA GLY A 93 -5.33 12.19 -21.15
C GLY A 93 -6.07 10.86 -21.10
N GLU A 94 -5.47 9.83 -21.69
CA GLU A 94 -6.06 8.49 -21.72
C GLU A 94 -6.10 7.89 -20.34
N SER A 95 -7.24 7.30 -19.96
CA SER A 95 -7.45 6.58 -18.70
C SER A 95 -7.80 5.13 -19.00
N ILE A 96 -7.08 4.18 -18.37
CA ILE A 96 -7.30 2.74 -18.52
C ILE A 96 -7.29 2.13 -17.12
N PRO A 97 -8.31 1.34 -16.72
CA PRO A 97 -8.44 0.79 -15.38
C PRO A 97 -7.20 0.03 -14.90
N VAL A 98 -6.96 0.10 -13.58
CA VAL A 98 -5.92 -0.68 -12.90
C VAL A 98 -6.57 -1.66 -11.94
N HIS A 99 -6.16 -2.94 -12.03
CA HIS A 99 -6.65 -3.99 -11.17
C HIS A 99 -5.50 -4.66 -10.43
N ILE A 100 -5.53 -4.63 -9.11
CA ILE A 100 -4.54 -5.30 -8.26
C ILE A 100 -5.22 -6.44 -7.54
N GLY A 101 -4.75 -7.67 -7.80
CA GLY A 101 -5.26 -8.90 -7.21
C GLY A 101 -5.09 -8.95 -5.69
N ARG A 102 -5.75 -9.91 -5.06
CA ARG A 102 -5.64 -10.08 -3.61
C ARG A 102 -4.20 -10.47 -3.21
N ASN A 103 -3.83 -10.12 -1.98
CA ASN A 103 -2.55 -10.47 -1.34
C ASN A 103 -1.30 -10.04 -2.15
N VAL A 104 -1.43 -9.01 -2.99
CA VAL A 104 -0.29 -8.41 -3.68
C VAL A 104 0.50 -7.53 -2.72
N TRP A 105 1.82 -7.58 -2.83
CA TRP A 105 2.71 -6.67 -2.12
C TRP A 105 3.39 -5.71 -3.08
N ILE A 106 3.04 -4.43 -2.99
CA ILE A 106 3.68 -3.34 -3.73
C ILE A 106 4.83 -2.80 -2.89
N GLY A 107 6.05 -2.93 -3.39
CA GLY A 107 7.28 -2.50 -2.72
C GLY A 107 7.40 -0.99 -2.57
N ASP A 108 8.38 -0.57 -1.77
CA ASP A 108 8.67 0.85 -1.52
C ASP A 108 8.91 1.61 -2.83
N SER A 109 8.25 2.75 -2.97
CA SER A 109 8.40 3.65 -4.13
C SER A 109 8.13 3.00 -5.50
N ALA A 110 7.45 1.84 -5.53
CA ALA A 110 7.04 1.24 -6.78
C ALA A 110 5.89 2.04 -7.42
N ILE A 111 5.86 2.04 -8.74
CA ILE A 111 4.87 2.77 -9.55
C ILE A 111 4.07 1.76 -10.38
N VAL A 112 2.75 1.84 -10.32
CA VAL A 112 1.83 1.08 -11.18
C VAL A 112 1.11 2.08 -12.08
N THR A 113 1.24 1.88 -13.39
CA THR A 113 0.67 2.78 -14.39
C THR A 113 -0.68 2.29 -14.89
N LYS A 114 -1.36 3.13 -15.67
CA LYS A 114 -2.66 2.83 -16.27
C LYS A 114 -2.67 1.51 -17.06
N GLY A 115 -3.80 0.85 -17.09
CA GLY A 115 -4.05 -0.35 -17.89
C GLY A 115 -3.40 -1.62 -17.36
N VAL A 116 -2.83 -1.61 -16.14
CA VAL A 116 -2.11 -2.74 -15.59
C VAL A 116 -3.03 -3.61 -14.73
N ALA A 117 -2.98 -4.92 -14.94
CA ALA A 117 -3.48 -5.94 -14.04
C ALA A 117 -2.31 -6.66 -13.33
N ILE A 118 -2.35 -6.72 -11.99
CA ILE A 118 -1.38 -7.48 -11.20
C ILE A 118 -2.10 -8.68 -10.60
N GLY A 119 -1.64 -9.88 -10.95
CA GLY A 119 -2.20 -11.14 -10.46
C GLY A 119 -2.00 -11.33 -8.95
N GLU A 120 -2.87 -12.13 -8.35
CA GLU A 120 -2.87 -12.38 -6.91
C GLU A 120 -1.54 -12.97 -6.41
N ASN A 121 -1.24 -12.74 -5.13
CA ASN A 121 -0.05 -13.21 -4.41
C ASN A 121 1.28 -12.69 -4.97
N SER A 122 1.28 -11.81 -5.97
CA SER A 122 2.52 -11.33 -6.57
C SER A 122 3.17 -10.23 -5.74
N ILE A 123 4.47 -10.11 -5.88
CA ILE A 123 5.30 -9.11 -5.21
C ILE A 123 5.91 -8.19 -6.26
N ILE A 124 5.71 -6.90 -6.11
CA ILE A 124 6.37 -5.86 -6.90
C ILE A 124 7.54 -5.31 -6.08
N GLY A 125 8.75 -5.46 -6.61
CA GLY A 125 9.96 -5.01 -5.92
C GLY A 125 9.99 -3.51 -5.70
N ALA A 126 10.78 -3.07 -4.73
CA ALA A 126 10.96 -1.65 -4.44
C ALA A 126 11.50 -0.89 -5.67
N GLY A 127 10.98 0.32 -5.92
CA GLY A 127 11.37 1.16 -7.05
C GLY A 127 10.98 0.62 -8.44
N ALA A 128 10.22 -0.47 -8.52
CA ALA A 128 9.79 -1.03 -9.80
C ALA A 128 8.76 -0.13 -10.49
N VAL A 129 8.78 -0.08 -11.82
CA VAL A 129 7.79 0.63 -12.64
C VAL A 129 7.03 -0.38 -13.48
N VAL A 130 5.79 -0.64 -13.08
CA VAL A 130 4.91 -1.62 -13.72
C VAL A 130 4.12 -0.94 -14.82
N VAL A 131 4.42 -1.31 -16.07
CA VAL A 131 3.81 -0.77 -17.30
C VAL A 131 3.11 -1.83 -18.13
N ARG A 132 3.06 -3.07 -17.65
CA ARG A 132 2.40 -4.22 -18.27
C ARG A 132 1.86 -5.14 -17.18
N ASP A 133 0.94 -6.00 -17.55
CA ASP A 133 0.37 -6.99 -16.65
C ASP A 133 1.44 -7.88 -16.02
N ILE A 134 1.22 -8.20 -14.76
CA ILE A 134 2.04 -9.12 -13.97
C ILE A 134 1.18 -10.35 -13.66
N PRO A 135 1.65 -11.56 -14.02
CA PRO A 135 0.92 -12.78 -13.71
C PRO A 135 0.84 -13.04 -12.20
N PRO A 136 -0.06 -13.90 -11.74
CA PRO A 136 -0.16 -14.27 -10.33
C PRO A 136 1.06 -15.08 -9.87
N ASN A 137 1.30 -15.07 -8.55
CA ASN A 137 2.31 -15.89 -7.87
C ASN A 137 3.75 -15.67 -8.39
N VAL A 138 4.11 -14.41 -8.66
CA VAL A 138 5.47 -14.06 -9.09
C VAL A 138 6.06 -12.91 -8.28
N ILE A 139 7.38 -12.76 -8.40
CA ILE A 139 8.09 -11.53 -8.01
C ILE A 139 8.49 -10.82 -9.30
N ALA A 140 8.06 -9.57 -9.45
CA ALA A 140 8.46 -8.69 -10.55
C ALA A 140 9.22 -7.48 -10.01
N ALA A 141 10.27 -7.07 -10.69
CA ALA A 141 11.11 -5.95 -10.27
C ALA A 141 11.72 -5.23 -11.48
N GLY A 142 12.27 -4.05 -11.25
CA GLY A 142 12.99 -3.27 -12.25
C GLY A 142 12.15 -2.18 -12.91
N ASN A 143 12.75 -1.46 -13.85
CA ASN A 143 12.12 -0.41 -14.65
C ASN A 143 12.51 -0.57 -16.12
N PRO A 144 11.59 -1.03 -17.00
CA PRO A 144 10.26 -1.53 -16.65
C PRO A 144 10.31 -2.83 -15.82
N ALA A 145 9.27 -3.07 -15.01
CA ALA A 145 9.16 -4.27 -14.19
C ALA A 145 9.03 -5.52 -15.06
N ALA A 146 9.81 -6.55 -14.72
CA ALA A 146 9.77 -7.87 -15.34
C ALA A 146 9.76 -8.95 -14.26
N VAL A 147 9.19 -10.11 -14.57
CA VAL A 147 9.21 -11.26 -13.66
C VAL A 147 10.66 -11.71 -13.44
N VAL A 148 11.08 -11.73 -12.18
CA VAL A 148 12.42 -12.16 -11.77
C VAL A 148 12.42 -13.52 -11.07
N ARG A 149 11.26 -13.94 -10.54
CA ARG A 149 11.09 -15.23 -9.88
C ARG A 149 9.63 -15.63 -9.83
N GLU A 150 9.34 -16.90 -9.99
CA GLU A 150 8.06 -17.51 -9.66
C GLU A 150 8.02 -17.91 -8.18
N LEU A 151 6.86 -17.78 -7.54
CA LEU A 151 6.64 -18.26 -6.19
C LEU A 151 6.27 -19.73 -6.24
N ASP A 152 6.75 -20.48 -5.28
CA ASP A 152 6.44 -21.89 -5.14
C ASP A 152 4.95 -22.08 -4.79
N PRO A 153 4.13 -22.70 -5.65
CA PRO A 153 2.70 -22.86 -5.43
C PRO A 153 2.36 -23.80 -4.27
N ASP A 154 3.28 -24.69 -3.88
CA ASP A 154 3.08 -25.67 -2.82
C ASP A 154 3.37 -25.09 -1.42
N ARG A 155 3.94 -23.90 -1.35
CA ARG A 155 4.18 -23.24 -0.06
C ARG A 155 2.93 -22.53 0.43
N PRO A 156 2.45 -22.88 1.65
CA PRO A 156 1.28 -22.20 2.23
C PRO A 156 1.59 -20.71 2.43
N MET A 157 0.64 -19.89 2.04
CA MET A 157 0.77 -18.42 2.14
C MET A 157 -0.21 -17.92 3.20
N LYS A 158 0.30 -17.20 4.21
CA LYS A 158 -0.52 -16.46 5.16
C LYS A 158 -0.74 -15.04 4.65
N THR A 159 -1.98 -14.63 4.58
CA THR A 159 -2.37 -13.27 4.19
C THR A 159 -2.56 -12.38 5.43
N ARG A 160 -2.71 -11.08 5.22
CA ARG A 160 -3.12 -10.18 6.31
C ARG A 160 -4.51 -10.49 6.86
N GLY A 161 -5.42 -10.99 5.99
CA GLY A 161 -6.74 -11.44 6.42
C GLY A 161 -6.65 -12.59 7.43
N ASP A 162 -5.79 -13.58 7.16
CA ASP A 162 -5.57 -14.70 8.08
C ASP A 162 -4.96 -14.23 9.41
N TRP A 163 -4.01 -13.30 9.36
CA TRP A 163 -3.38 -12.74 10.56
C TRP A 163 -4.36 -11.92 11.42
N LEU A 164 -5.31 -11.22 10.79
CA LEU A 164 -6.30 -10.38 11.48
C LEU A 164 -7.60 -11.15 11.82
N ALA A 165 -7.71 -12.41 11.41
CA ALA A 165 -8.92 -13.21 11.62
C ALA A 165 -9.14 -13.61 13.08
N ASP A 166 -8.07 -13.75 13.88
CA ASP A 166 -8.14 -14.04 15.29
C ASP A 166 -7.68 -12.84 16.16
N PRO A 167 -8.62 -11.99 16.62
CA PRO A 167 -8.28 -10.84 17.45
C PRO A 167 -7.63 -11.19 18.80
N LYS A 168 -7.86 -12.41 19.31
CA LYS A 168 -7.29 -12.83 20.61
C LYS A 168 -5.82 -13.22 20.44
N GLU A 169 -5.52 -14.01 19.41
CA GLU A 169 -4.13 -14.35 19.07
C GLU A 169 -3.34 -13.07 18.73
N LEU A 170 -3.94 -12.16 17.99
CA LEU A 170 -3.33 -10.88 17.65
C LEU A 170 -3.03 -10.05 18.91
N ALA A 171 -3.98 -9.95 19.85
CA ALA A 171 -3.77 -9.23 21.10
C ALA A 171 -2.65 -9.86 21.93
N ALA A 172 -2.60 -11.18 22.03
CA ALA A 172 -1.55 -11.91 22.75
C ALA A 172 -0.15 -11.66 22.13
N GLN A 173 -0.05 -11.65 20.79
CA GLN A 173 1.21 -11.34 20.10
C GLN A 173 1.68 -9.91 20.38
N PHE A 174 0.78 -8.94 20.38
CA PHE A 174 1.14 -7.55 20.73
C PHE A 174 1.56 -7.42 22.19
N GLU A 175 0.86 -8.08 23.09
CA GLU A 175 1.22 -8.08 24.53
C GLU A 175 2.63 -8.69 24.74
N GLU A 176 2.94 -9.80 24.09
CA GLU A 176 4.27 -10.42 24.15
C GLU A 176 5.36 -9.47 23.62
N ILE A 177 5.13 -8.79 22.49
CA ILE A 177 6.04 -7.81 21.93
C ILE A 177 6.26 -6.64 22.90
N ASP A 178 5.19 -6.14 23.50
CA ASP A 178 5.29 -5.02 24.43
C ASP A 178 5.98 -5.42 25.73
N LEU A 179 5.73 -6.62 26.25
CA LEU A 179 6.45 -7.17 27.39
C LEU A 179 7.94 -7.34 27.10
N ASP A 180 8.31 -7.85 25.90
CA ASP A 180 9.71 -7.99 25.51
C ASP A 180 10.41 -6.63 25.39
N ARG A 181 9.74 -5.63 24.83
CA ARG A 181 10.25 -4.26 24.75
C ARG A 181 10.44 -3.61 26.11
N MET A 182 9.55 -3.92 27.06
CA MET A 182 9.55 -3.33 28.38
C MET A 182 10.38 -4.10 29.42
N LYS A 183 10.89 -5.31 29.11
CA LYS A 183 11.59 -6.17 30.08
C LYS A 183 12.78 -5.51 30.77
N ASN A 184 13.42 -4.54 30.12
CA ASN A 184 14.53 -3.77 30.65
C ASN A 184 14.14 -2.38 31.17
N ASN A 185 12.85 -2.03 31.08
CA ASN A 185 12.32 -0.73 31.50
C ASN A 185 12.00 -0.76 33.00
N THR A 186 13.01 -0.54 33.83
CA THR A 186 12.89 -0.50 35.27
C THR A 186 12.95 0.93 35.80
N TRP A 187 12.37 1.18 36.99
CA TRP A 187 12.47 2.47 37.65
C TRP A 187 13.92 2.96 37.84
N LEU A 188 14.82 2.04 38.16
CA LEU A 188 16.25 2.35 38.29
C LEU A 188 16.89 2.65 36.93
N GLY A 189 16.50 1.92 35.86
CA GLY A 189 16.93 2.19 34.50
C GLY A 189 16.49 3.58 34.03
N TRP A 190 15.21 3.93 34.29
CA TRP A 190 14.69 5.25 33.96
C TRP A 190 15.41 6.38 34.72
N LEU A 191 15.64 6.24 36.04
CA LEU A 191 16.42 7.21 36.82
C LEU A 191 17.85 7.35 36.31
N ARG A 192 18.47 6.23 35.94
CA ARG A 192 19.81 6.23 35.36
C ARG A 192 19.84 7.01 34.03
N SER A 193 18.87 6.79 33.16
CA SER A 193 18.80 7.46 31.84
C SER A 193 18.67 8.98 31.97
N LEU A 194 18.03 9.48 33.05
CA LEU A 194 17.97 10.92 33.33
C LEU A 194 19.30 11.51 33.80
N ILE A 195 20.15 10.72 34.46
CA ILE A 195 21.41 11.21 35.08
C ILE A 195 22.60 10.91 34.15
N HIS A 196 22.63 9.73 33.56
CA HIS A 196 23.68 9.22 32.67
C HIS A 196 23.09 8.50 31.46
N PRO A 197 22.55 9.25 30.48
CA PRO A 197 21.98 8.61 29.30
C PRO A 197 23.06 7.87 28.50
N VAL A 198 22.77 6.62 28.10
CA VAL A 198 23.61 5.81 27.23
C VAL A 198 22.90 5.56 25.91
N LYS A 199 23.67 5.28 24.84
CA LYS A 199 23.09 5.01 23.52
C LYS A 199 22.20 3.76 23.60
N GLY A 200 20.87 3.96 23.46
CA GLY A 200 19.86 2.90 23.51
C GLY A 200 18.93 2.95 24.74
N ASP A 201 19.04 3.98 25.60
CA ASP A 201 18.06 4.29 26.65
C ASP A 201 16.77 4.90 26.08
#